data_a6b8331fb30eff2ef6367e3045d7e2f2
#
_entry.id   a6b8331fb30eff2ef6367e3045d7e2f2
#
_cell.length_a   1.000
_cell.length_b   1.000
_cell.length_c   1.000
_cell.angle_alpha   90.00
_cell.angle_beta   90.00
_cell.angle_gamma   90.00
#
_symmetry.space_group_name_H-M   'P 1'
#
loop_
_entity.id
_entity.type
_entity.pdbx_description
1 polymer ?
#
loop_
_entity_poly.entity_id
_entity_poly.type
_entity_poly.pdbx_seq_one_letter_code
_entity_poly.pdbx_strand_id
1 'polypeptide(L)'
;MKAMQGVFRWYLRQNLLLRILTGLVGGAVVGLMVGPSVAAIRPLGTLFVRLLKMIVMPLILFTLIGGAASVSPARLGRIGVKILGFYMLTSAFAVAVGLLAANLFRPGVGMEIAGGAEVARELARPDITETLLGVIPTNVFEALSSGAVLPVIFFAIVFGIALSYLRIAPNETVSAAADTLLQVVEAGAQVM
;
A
#
# COMPACT_ATOMS: atom_id res chain seq x y z
N MET A 1 22.12 36.45 0.16
CA MET A 1 21.08 35.85 -0.65
C MET A 1 21.61 34.89 -1.74
N LYS A 2 22.66 35.21 -2.49
CA LYS A 2 23.22 34.36 -3.57
C LYS A 2 23.77 33.00 -3.09
N ALA A 3 24.41 32.93 -1.92
CA ALA A 3 24.94 31.68 -1.36
C ALA A 3 23.84 30.67 -0.99
N MET A 4 22.72 31.15 -0.45
CA MET A 4 21.57 30.31 -0.07
C MET A 4 20.86 29.72 -1.29
N GLN A 5 20.81 30.46 -2.40
CA GLN A 5 20.28 29.96 -3.69
C GLN A 5 21.18 28.89 -4.31
N GLY A 6 22.49 28.96 -4.11
CA GLY A 6 23.44 27.94 -4.57
C GLY A 6 23.29 26.62 -3.85
N VAL A 7 23.18 26.65 -2.50
CA VAL A 7 22.96 25.46 -1.67
C VAL A 7 21.61 24.81 -1.97
N PHE A 8 20.56 25.63 -2.14
CA PHE A 8 19.22 25.14 -2.48
C PHE A 8 19.17 24.47 -3.87
N ARG A 9 19.81 25.05 -4.88
CA ARG A 9 19.94 24.46 -6.22
C ARG A 9 20.76 23.17 -6.21
N TRP A 10 21.85 23.11 -5.45
CA TRP A 10 22.65 21.91 -5.27
C TRP A 10 21.85 20.80 -4.60
N TYR A 11 21.11 21.12 -3.52
CA TYR A 11 20.22 20.19 -2.84
C TYR A 11 19.12 19.63 -3.75
N LEU A 12 18.51 20.46 -4.60
CA LEU A 12 17.49 20.04 -5.57
C LEU A 12 18.04 19.14 -6.69
N ARG A 13 19.35 19.18 -6.96
CA ARG A 13 20.02 18.31 -7.95
C ARG A 13 20.41 16.94 -7.40
N GLN A 14 20.37 16.75 -6.08
CA GLN A 14 20.70 15.48 -5.45
C GLN A 14 19.62 14.42 -5.70
N ASN A 15 20.01 13.13 -5.62
CA ASN A 15 19.09 12.01 -5.71
C ASN A 15 18.00 12.12 -4.65
N LEU A 16 16.76 11.75 -4.99
CA LEU A 16 15.61 11.81 -4.09
C LEU A 16 15.89 11.11 -2.75
N LEU A 17 16.57 9.97 -2.79
CA LEU A 17 16.93 9.20 -1.61
C LEU A 17 17.83 10.00 -0.65
N LEU A 18 18.80 10.74 -1.18
CA LEU A 18 19.72 11.55 -0.36
C LEU A 18 18.98 12.72 0.29
N ARG A 19 18.00 13.32 -0.40
CA ARG A 19 17.13 14.36 0.16
C ARG A 19 16.24 13.85 1.31
N ILE A 20 15.67 12.65 1.16
CA ILE A 20 14.88 12.02 2.21
C ILE A 20 15.74 11.72 3.43
N LEU A 21 16.94 11.14 3.22
CA LEU A 21 17.86 10.84 4.32
C LEU A 21 18.32 12.09 5.05
N THR A 22 18.69 13.16 4.33
CA THR A 22 19.09 14.41 4.96
C THR A 22 17.96 15.06 5.76
N GLY A 23 16.72 14.98 5.23
CA GLY A 23 15.53 15.44 5.94
C GLY A 23 15.25 14.62 7.21
N LEU A 24 15.38 13.29 7.13
CA LEU A 24 15.19 12.38 8.25
C LEU A 24 16.23 12.63 9.37
N VAL A 25 17.51 12.63 9.01
CA VAL A 25 18.60 12.85 9.96
C VAL A 25 18.52 14.25 10.56
N GLY A 26 18.29 15.28 9.72
CA GLY A 26 18.12 16.66 10.19
C GLY A 26 16.94 16.81 11.14
N GLY A 27 15.80 16.20 10.81
CA GLY A 27 14.62 16.18 11.68
C GLY A 27 14.87 15.48 13.01
N ALA A 28 15.58 14.34 13.00
CA ALA A 28 15.95 13.62 14.22
C ALA A 28 16.89 14.45 15.12
N VAL A 29 17.92 15.09 14.54
CA VAL A 29 18.85 15.95 15.29
C VAL A 29 18.12 17.14 15.92
N VAL A 30 17.29 17.84 15.15
CA VAL A 30 16.48 18.94 15.67
C VAL A 30 15.53 18.47 16.77
N GLY A 31 14.89 17.30 16.59
CA GLY A 31 14.01 16.71 17.60
C GLY A 31 14.72 16.43 18.92
N LEU A 32 15.95 15.91 18.87
CA LEU A 32 16.77 15.65 20.07
C LEU A 32 17.24 16.95 20.76
N MET A 33 17.56 17.98 19.97
CA MET A 33 18.07 19.26 20.53
C MET A 33 16.96 20.11 21.13
N VAL A 34 15.79 20.17 20.52
CA VAL A 34 14.68 21.05 20.92
C VAL A 34 13.75 20.36 21.94
N GLY A 35 13.78 19.02 22.01
CA GLY A 35 13.02 18.25 22.98
C GLY A 35 11.49 18.39 22.79
N PRO A 36 10.69 18.44 23.90
CA PRO A 36 9.21 18.42 23.81
C PRO A 36 8.59 19.58 23.03
N SER A 37 9.30 20.71 22.89
CA SER A 37 8.82 21.89 22.15
C SER A 37 8.60 21.61 20.65
N VAL A 38 9.25 20.56 20.09
CA VAL A 38 9.00 20.09 18.71
C VAL A 38 7.56 19.64 18.50
N ALA A 39 6.82 19.32 19.57
CA ALA A 39 5.40 18.96 19.47
C ALA A 39 4.55 20.05 18.78
N ALA A 40 4.96 21.31 18.79
CA ALA A 40 4.28 22.39 18.10
C ALA A 40 4.24 22.21 16.57
N ILE A 41 5.22 21.52 15.96
CA ILE A 41 5.26 21.26 14.51
C ILE A 41 4.62 19.90 14.10
N ARG A 42 4.18 19.11 15.08
CA ARG A 42 3.48 17.82 14.85
C ARG A 42 2.29 17.95 13.88
N PRO A 43 1.46 19.02 13.88
CA PRO A 43 0.38 19.18 12.92
C PRO A 43 0.83 19.16 11.46
N LEU A 44 2.04 19.67 11.15
CA LEU A 44 2.59 19.65 9.78
C LEU A 44 2.87 18.22 9.32
N GLY A 45 3.46 17.39 10.18
CA GLY A 45 3.67 15.97 9.89
C GLY A 45 2.35 15.21 9.71
N THR A 46 1.38 15.51 10.58
CA THR A 46 0.02 14.91 10.46
C THR A 46 -0.67 15.34 9.17
N LEU A 47 -0.57 16.62 8.78
CA LEU A 47 -1.10 17.13 7.52
C LEU A 47 -0.46 16.41 6.33
N PHE A 48 0.86 16.27 6.31
CA PHE A 48 1.58 15.57 5.25
C PHE A 48 1.09 14.12 5.09
N VAL A 49 0.97 13.37 6.20
CA VAL A 49 0.47 11.99 6.16
C VAL A 49 -0.99 11.92 5.69
N ARG A 50 -1.83 12.89 6.08
CA ARG A 50 -3.22 12.98 5.61
C ARG A 50 -3.30 13.23 4.11
N LEU A 51 -2.48 14.14 3.57
CA LEU A 51 -2.41 14.40 2.13
C LEU A 51 -1.94 13.18 1.35
N LEU A 52 -0.93 12.44 1.85
CA LEU A 52 -0.52 11.18 1.23
C LEU A 52 -1.65 10.15 1.22
N LYS A 53 -2.33 9.94 2.34
CA LYS A 53 -3.46 9.00 2.42
C LYS A 53 -4.61 9.38 1.51
N MET A 54 -4.86 10.67 1.32
CA MET A 54 -5.90 11.17 0.42
C MET A 54 -5.67 10.75 -1.03
N ILE A 55 -4.41 10.72 -1.48
CA ILE A 55 -4.06 10.37 -2.86
C ILE A 55 -3.94 8.86 -3.05
N VAL A 56 -3.42 8.16 -2.05
CA VAL A 56 -3.07 6.72 -2.17
C VAL A 56 -4.27 5.85 -2.51
N MET A 57 -5.42 6.06 -1.86
CA MET A 57 -6.59 5.20 -2.06
C MET A 57 -7.21 5.33 -3.46
N PRO A 58 -7.48 6.53 -3.98
CA PRO A 58 -7.93 6.69 -5.36
C PRO A 58 -6.90 6.21 -6.38
N LEU A 59 -5.61 6.45 -6.14
CA LEU A 59 -4.53 5.99 -7.02
C LEU A 59 -4.52 4.46 -7.15
N ILE A 60 -4.58 3.74 -6.02
CA ILE A 60 -4.66 2.27 -6.00
C ILE A 60 -5.90 1.80 -6.76
N LEU A 61 -7.06 2.42 -6.52
CA LEU A 61 -8.30 2.06 -7.17
C LEU A 61 -8.18 2.19 -8.71
N PHE A 62 -7.82 3.36 -9.20
CA PHE A 62 -7.76 3.63 -10.64
C PHE A 62 -6.68 2.81 -11.34
N THR A 63 -5.48 2.70 -10.76
CA THR A 63 -4.38 1.94 -11.37
C THR A 63 -4.69 0.44 -11.45
N LEU A 64 -5.34 -0.12 -10.42
CA LEU A 64 -5.69 -1.54 -10.43
C LEU A 64 -6.87 -1.84 -11.35
N ILE A 65 -7.90 -1.00 -11.40
CA ILE A 65 -9.00 -1.15 -12.36
C ILE A 65 -8.45 -1.10 -13.78
N GLY A 66 -7.66 -0.08 -14.12
CA GLY A 66 -7.04 0.07 -15.44
C GLY A 66 -6.15 -1.12 -15.79
N GLY A 67 -5.30 -1.56 -14.86
CA GLY A 67 -4.45 -2.73 -15.02
C GLY A 67 -5.23 -4.03 -15.25
N ALA A 68 -6.28 -4.29 -14.48
CA ALA A 68 -7.11 -5.48 -14.63
C ALA A 68 -7.96 -5.45 -15.90
N ALA A 69 -8.47 -4.27 -16.29
CA ALA A 69 -9.27 -4.08 -17.50
C ALA A 69 -8.46 -4.18 -18.80
N SER A 70 -7.14 -3.91 -18.75
CA SER A 70 -6.25 -3.97 -19.91
C SER A 70 -5.85 -5.38 -20.32
N VAL A 71 -6.07 -6.38 -19.46
CA VAL A 71 -5.69 -7.78 -19.68
C VAL A 71 -6.92 -8.63 -19.93
N SER A 72 -6.86 -9.55 -20.93
CA SER A 72 -7.98 -10.49 -21.13
C SER A 72 -8.17 -11.38 -19.90
N PRO A 73 -9.43 -11.66 -19.49
CA PRO A 73 -9.74 -12.42 -18.27
C PRO A 73 -9.05 -13.80 -18.20
N ALA A 74 -8.98 -14.51 -19.32
CA ALA A 74 -8.29 -15.80 -19.39
C ALA A 74 -6.77 -15.69 -19.13
N ARG A 75 -6.14 -14.62 -19.60
CA ARG A 75 -4.72 -14.34 -19.37
C ARG A 75 -4.50 -13.92 -17.91
N LEU A 76 -5.40 -13.11 -17.37
CA LEU A 76 -5.35 -12.66 -15.97
C LEU A 76 -5.40 -13.87 -15.01
N GLY A 77 -6.31 -14.82 -15.23
CA GLY A 77 -6.39 -16.03 -14.42
C GLY A 77 -5.11 -16.87 -14.47
N ARG A 78 -4.54 -17.07 -15.66
CA ARG A 78 -3.29 -17.84 -15.83
C ARG A 78 -2.09 -17.17 -15.17
N ILE A 79 -1.98 -15.85 -15.28
CA ILE A 79 -0.93 -15.07 -14.63
C ILE A 79 -1.14 -15.11 -13.12
N GLY A 80 -2.37 -14.92 -12.64
CA GLY A 80 -2.72 -14.94 -11.22
C GLY A 80 -2.31 -16.23 -10.52
N VAL A 81 -2.62 -17.40 -11.13
CA VAL A 81 -2.21 -18.70 -10.57
C VAL A 81 -0.69 -18.84 -10.49
N LYS A 82 0.04 -18.39 -11.51
CA LYS A 82 1.52 -18.43 -11.49
C LYS A 82 2.11 -17.51 -10.41
N ILE A 83 1.57 -16.30 -10.30
CA ILE A 83 2.01 -15.32 -9.27
C ILE A 83 1.71 -15.88 -7.88
N LEU A 84 0.53 -16.43 -7.66
CA LEU A 84 0.15 -17.02 -6.37
C LEU A 84 1.08 -18.16 -5.97
N GLY A 85 1.37 -19.09 -6.90
CA GLY A 85 2.31 -20.19 -6.66
C GLY A 85 3.72 -19.69 -6.33
N PHE A 86 4.22 -18.69 -7.08
CA PHE A 86 5.53 -18.10 -6.81
C PHE A 86 5.55 -17.35 -5.47
N TYR A 87 4.47 -16.63 -5.14
CA TYR A 87 4.34 -15.93 -3.86
C TYR A 87 4.32 -16.88 -2.67
N MET A 88 3.56 -17.98 -2.78
CA MET A 88 3.55 -19.02 -1.73
C MET A 88 4.94 -19.63 -1.51
N LEU A 89 5.65 -19.93 -2.59
CA LEU A 89 6.99 -20.48 -2.52
C LEU A 89 7.97 -19.50 -1.85
N THR A 90 8.00 -18.25 -2.30
CA THR A 90 8.90 -17.23 -1.73
C THR A 90 8.56 -16.90 -0.27
N SER A 91 7.28 -16.88 0.08
CA SER A 91 6.84 -16.69 1.47
C SER A 91 7.25 -17.85 2.35
N ALA A 92 7.12 -19.09 1.89
CA ALA A 92 7.59 -20.26 2.62
C ALA A 92 9.11 -20.21 2.88
N PHE A 93 9.89 -19.82 1.87
CA PHE A 93 11.33 -19.61 2.02
C PHE A 93 11.64 -18.48 3.03
N ALA A 94 10.95 -17.36 2.95
CA ALA A 94 11.17 -16.25 3.87
C ALA A 94 10.86 -16.63 5.32
N VAL A 95 9.75 -17.35 5.55
CA VAL A 95 9.40 -17.90 6.88
C VAL A 95 10.44 -18.90 7.37
N ALA A 96 10.91 -19.81 6.52
CA ALA A 96 11.94 -20.77 6.89
C ALA A 96 13.26 -20.08 7.30
N VAL A 97 13.69 -19.08 6.53
CA VAL A 97 14.90 -18.29 6.86
C VAL A 97 14.70 -17.51 8.16
N GLY A 98 13.52 -16.88 8.35
CA GLY A 98 13.19 -16.17 9.58
C GLY A 98 13.22 -17.08 10.81
N LEU A 99 12.63 -18.27 10.72
CA LEU A 99 12.64 -19.26 11.81
C LEU A 99 14.05 -19.78 12.10
N LEU A 100 14.84 -20.06 11.07
CA LEU A 100 16.24 -20.45 11.24
C LEU A 100 17.04 -19.35 11.96
N ALA A 101 16.90 -18.10 11.53
CA ALA A 101 17.56 -16.97 12.16
C ALA A 101 17.11 -16.79 13.62
N ALA A 102 15.80 -16.86 13.89
CA ALA A 102 15.26 -16.74 15.24
C ALA A 102 15.75 -17.87 16.17
N ASN A 103 15.86 -19.09 15.66
CA ASN A 103 16.40 -20.22 16.44
C ASN A 103 17.92 -20.13 16.67
N LEU A 104 18.65 -19.57 15.70
CA LEU A 104 20.11 -19.42 15.80
C LEU A 104 20.50 -18.28 16.74
N PHE A 105 19.89 -17.10 16.56
CA PHE A 105 20.24 -15.90 17.33
C PHE A 105 19.49 -15.77 18.66
N ARG A 106 18.35 -16.46 18.81
CA ARG A 106 17.50 -16.48 20.03
C ARG A 106 17.32 -15.08 20.65
N PRO A 107 16.82 -14.08 19.91
CA PRO A 107 16.84 -12.67 20.33
C PRO A 107 15.98 -12.36 21.57
N GLY A 108 15.16 -13.32 22.07
CA GLY A 108 14.31 -13.15 23.25
C GLY A 108 14.79 -13.85 24.51
N VAL A 109 15.97 -14.50 24.49
CA VAL A 109 16.46 -15.22 25.67
C VAL A 109 16.88 -14.24 26.77
N GLY A 110 16.25 -14.36 27.93
CA GLY A 110 16.50 -13.49 29.10
C GLY A 110 15.61 -12.25 29.18
N MET A 111 14.65 -12.07 28.26
CA MET A 111 13.64 -11.01 28.39
C MET A 111 12.45 -11.52 29.22
N GLU A 112 12.29 -11.02 30.44
CA GLU A 112 11.07 -11.18 31.21
C GLU A 112 10.04 -10.15 30.76
N ILE A 113 9.04 -10.59 30.00
CA ILE A 113 7.90 -9.72 29.65
C ILE A 113 6.92 -9.79 30.81
N ALA A 114 6.86 -8.73 31.62
CA ALA A 114 5.84 -8.60 32.65
C ALA A 114 4.45 -8.72 32.01
N GLY A 115 3.66 -9.74 32.42
CA GLY A 115 2.36 -10.03 31.81
C GLY A 115 2.39 -10.95 30.58
N GLY A 116 3.51 -11.57 30.24
CA GLY A 116 3.68 -12.37 29.02
C GLY A 116 2.66 -13.49 28.79
N ALA A 117 2.09 -14.06 29.86
CA ALA A 117 1.04 -15.07 29.75
C ALA A 117 -0.35 -14.49 29.40
N GLU A 118 -0.66 -13.26 29.81
CA GLU A 118 -1.89 -12.56 29.45
C GLU A 118 -1.84 -11.98 28.05
N VAL A 119 -0.71 -11.37 27.68
CA VAL A 119 -0.47 -10.84 26.32
C VAL A 119 -0.47 -11.96 25.27
N ALA A 120 0.06 -13.14 25.60
CA ALA A 120 0.00 -14.30 24.71
C ALA A 120 -1.42 -14.89 24.55
N ARG A 121 -2.32 -14.67 25.51
CA ARG A 121 -3.73 -15.06 25.41
C ARG A 121 -4.57 -14.07 24.62
N GLU A 122 -4.23 -12.79 24.65
CA GLU A 122 -4.88 -11.73 23.85
C GLU A 122 -4.45 -11.73 22.37
N LEU A 123 -3.37 -12.38 22.02
CA LEU A 123 -3.07 -12.70 20.62
C LEU A 123 -4.07 -13.75 20.14
N ALA A 124 -5.33 -13.34 20.02
CA ALA A 124 -6.40 -14.13 19.44
C ALA A 124 -5.87 -14.70 18.12
N ARG A 125 -5.94 -16.04 18.00
CA ARG A 125 -5.60 -16.69 16.74
C ARG A 125 -6.47 -16.03 15.68
N PRO A 126 -5.89 -15.41 14.65
CA PRO A 126 -6.70 -14.76 13.63
C PRO A 126 -7.67 -15.81 13.09
N ASP A 127 -8.96 -15.54 13.16
CA ASP A 127 -9.94 -16.39 12.51
C ASP A 127 -9.72 -16.29 11.02
N ILE A 128 -9.26 -17.40 10.43
CA ILE A 128 -8.97 -17.48 9.00
C ILE A 128 -10.23 -17.13 8.21
N THR A 129 -11.40 -17.50 8.71
CA THR A 129 -12.70 -17.22 8.07
C THR A 129 -12.97 -15.72 8.07
N GLU A 130 -12.83 -15.05 9.21
CA GLU A 130 -12.98 -13.59 9.30
C GLU A 130 -11.95 -12.85 8.44
N THR A 131 -10.70 -13.34 8.43
CA THR A 131 -9.64 -12.74 7.60
C THR A 131 -9.95 -12.86 6.12
N LEU A 132 -10.43 -14.01 5.66
CA LEU A 132 -10.82 -14.22 4.26
C LEU A 132 -12.09 -13.45 3.89
N LEU A 133 -13.08 -13.41 4.75
CA LEU A 133 -14.29 -12.60 4.55
C LEU A 133 -13.97 -11.11 4.54
N GLY A 134 -13.02 -10.66 5.36
CA GLY A 134 -12.56 -9.28 5.41
C GLY A 134 -11.87 -8.78 4.12
N VAL A 135 -11.51 -9.69 3.20
CA VAL A 135 -11.03 -9.31 1.85
C VAL A 135 -12.15 -8.75 0.99
N ILE A 136 -13.38 -9.21 1.20
CA ILE A 136 -14.55 -8.80 0.41
C ILE A 136 -15.17 -7.58 1.10
N PRO A 137 -15.21 -6.40 0.47
CA PRO A 137 -15.81 -5.21 1.09
C PRO A 137 -17.32 -5.34 1.17
N THR A 138 -17.89 -5.07 2.33
CA THR A 138 -19.34 -4.87 2.50
C THR A 138 -19.80 -3.57 1.86
N ASN A 139 -18.92 -2.56 1.87
CA ASN A 139 -19.14 -1.26 1.24
C ASN A 139 -17.81 -0.71 0.71
N VAL A 140 -17.75 -0.48 -0.61
CA VAL A 140 -16.53 0.01 -1.28
C VAL A 140 -16.15 1.41 -0.82
N PHE A 141 -17.14 2.29 -0.60
CA PHE A 141 -16.87 3.66 -0.14
C PHE A 141 -16.35 3.69 1.28
N GLU A 142 -16.83 2.80 2.14
CA GLU A 142 -16.31 2.62 3.49
C GLU A 142 -14.86 2.11 3.45
N ALA A 143 -14.56 1.12 2.61
CA ALA A 143 -13.21 0.61 2.44
C ALA A 143 -12.23 1.70 1.96
N LEU A 144 -12.66 2.56 1.03
CA LEU A 144 -11.88 3.70 0.56
C LEU A 144 -11.65 4.76 1.66
N SER A 145 -12.68 5.11 2.42
CA SER A 145 -12.59 6.14 3.45
C SER A 145 -11.82 5.69 4.69
N SER A 146 -11.94 4.42 5.07
CA SER A 146 -11.19 3.83 6.18
C SER A 146 -9.73 3.52 5.82
N GLY A 147 -9.38 3.49 4.54
CA GLY A 147 -8.06 3.12 4.07
C GLY A 147 -7.80 1.61 4.11
N ALA A 148 -8.84 0.79 4.02
CA ALA A 148 -8.76 -0.67 3.98
C ALA A 148 -8.25 -1.13 2.60
N VAL A 149 -6.93 -1.22 2.44
CA VAL A 149 -6.28 -1.47 1.14
C VAL A 149 -6.72 -2.79 0.51
N LEU A 150 -6.80 -3.87 1.28
CA LEU A 150 -7.07 -5.20 0.74
C LEU A 150 -8.48 -5.34 0.14
N PRO A 151 -9.57 -4.87 0.79
CA PRO A 151 -10.89 -4.81 0.18
C PRO A 151 -10.97 -3.92 -1.06
N VAL A 152 -10.23 -2.80 -1.08
CA VAL A 152 -10.16 -1.91 -2.26
C VAL A 152 -9.49 -2.62 -3.44
N ILE A 153 -8.39 -3.36 -3.20
CA ILE A 153 -7.72 -4.17 -4.22
C ILE A 153 -8.67 -5.22 -4.80
N PHE A 154 -9.37 -5.95 -3.93
CA PHE A 154 -10.34 -6.97 -4.36
C PHE A 154 -11.41 -6.37 -5.27
N PHE A 155 -12.04 -5.28 -4.82
CA PHE A 155 -13.07 -4.60 -5.63
C PHE A 155 -12.49 -4.11 -6.96
N ALA A 156 -11.31 -3.48 -6.96
CA ALA A 156 -10.69 -2.95 -8.17
C ALA A 156 -10.42 -4.05 -9.21
N ILE A 157 -9.94 -5.22 -8.77
CA ILE A 157 -9.69 -6.36 -9.65
C ILE A 157 -11.00 -6.90 -10.23
N VAL A 158 -12.03 -7.13 -9.39
CA VAL A 158 -13.33 -7.63 -9.83
C VAL A 158 -13.98 -6.66 -10.81
N PHE A 159 -13.97 -5.37 -10.50
CA PHE A 159 -14.53 -4.33 -11.37
C PHE A 159 -13.75 -4.22 -12.70
N GLY A 160 -12.41 -4.29 -12.66
CA GLY A 160 -11.57 -4.25 -13.85
C GLY A 160 -11.79 -5.49 -14.75
N ILE A 161 -11.95 -6.68 -14.16
CA ILE A 161 -12.30 -7.90 -14.91
C ILE A 161 -13.67 -7.74 -15.57
N ALA A 162 -14.68 -7.25 -14.83
CA ALA A 162 -16.01 -7.02 -15.40
C ALA A 162 -15.95 -6.02 -16.57
N LEU A 163 -15.18 -4.95 -16.41
CA LEU A 163 -14.96 -3.96 -17.47
C LEU A 163 -14.28 -4.58 -18.71
N SER A 164 -13.28 -5.46 -18.51
CA SER A 164 -12.62 -6.19 -19.59
C SER A 164 -13.59 -7.09 -20.37
N TYR A 165 -14.55 -7.73 -19.69
CA TYR A 165 -15.60 -8.50 -20.36
C TYR A 165 -16.57 -7.63 -21.16
N LEU A 166 -16.99 -6.48 -20.61
CA LEU A 166 -17.91 -5.57 -21.29
C LEU A 166 -17.31 -4.99 -22.58
N ARG A 167 -16.00 -4.77 -22.62
CA ARG A 167 -15.29 -4.27 -23.82
C ARG A 167 -15.33 -5.22 -25.02
N ILE A 168 -15.48 -6.51 -24.78
CA ILE A 168 -15.58 -7.53 -25.83
C ILE A 168 -17.03 -8.00 -26.04
N ALA A 169 -17.99 -7.31 -25.45
CA ALA A 169 -19.42 -7.64 -25.61
C ALA A 169 -19.89 -7.44 -27.06
N PRO A 170 -20.79 -8.28 -27.58
CA PRO A 170 -21.30 -8.17 -28.94
C PRO A 170 -22.09 -6.87 -29.21
N ASN A 171 -22.61 -6.24 -28.16
CA ASN A 171 -23.35 -5.01 -28.24
C ASN A 171 -22.39 -3.81 -28.32
N GLU A 172 -22.33 -3.15 -29.46
CA GLU A 172 -21.45 -1.99 -29.70
C GLU A 172 -21.65 -0.83 -28.72
N THR A 173 -22.89 -0.59 -28.30
CA THR A 173 -23.18 0.48 -27.32
C THR A 173 -22.56 0.17 -25.97
N VAL A 174 -22.62 -1.09 -25.52
CA VAL A 174 -22.04 -1.52 -24.25
C VAL A 174 -20.51 -1.50 -24.31
N SER A 175 -19.94 -1.96 -25.41
CA SER A 175 -18.48 -1.95 -25.63
C SER A 175 -17.94 -0.52 -25.66
N ALA A 176 -18.58 0.41 -26.37
CA ALA A 176 -18.19 1.82 -26.42
C ALA A 176 -18.32 2.51 -25.05
N ALA A 177 -19.36 2.21 -24.28
CA ALA A 177 -19.52 2.72 -22.92
C ALA A 177 -18.41 2.20 -21.99
N ALA A 178 -18.03 0.92 -22.11
CA ALA A 178 -16.96 0.33 -21.34
C ALA A 178 -15.58 0.94 -21.68
N ASP A 179 -15.30 1.23 -22.96
CA ASP A 179 -14.08 1.90 -23.38
C ASP A 179 -14.01 3.34 -22.85
N THR A 180 -15.13 4.06 -22.87
CA THR A 180 -15.23 5.41 -22.28
C THR A 180 -14.95 5.38 -20.77
N LEU A 181 -15.52 4.40 -20.06
CA LEU A 181 -15.30 4.24 -18.62
C LEU A 181 -13.82 3.94 -18.31
N LEU A 182 -13.17 3.11 -19.12
CA LEU A 182 -11.74 2.82 -18.98
C LEU A 182 -10.91 4.07 -19.20
N GLN A 183 -11.21 4.90 -20.20
CA GLN A 183 -10.53 6.17 -20.44
C GLN A 183 -10.63 7.11 -19.22
N VAL A 184 -11.81 7.17 -18.58
CA VAL A 184 -11.99 7.96 -17.35
C VAL A 184 -11.14 7.42 -16.21
N VAL A 185 -11.08 6.10 -16.05
CA VAL A 185 -10.23 5.44 -15.03
C VAL A 185 -8.75 5.72 -15.27
N GLU A 186 -8.29 5.59 -16.52
CA GLU A 186 -6.90 5.88 -16.90
C GLU A 186 -6.54 7.35 -16.73
N ALA A 187 -7.44 8.25 -17.09
CA ALA A 187 -7.27 9.68 -16.84
C ALA A 187 -7.19 9.98 -15.33
N GLY A 188 -8.05 9.34 -14.52
CA GLY A 188 -7.99 9.43 -13.07
C GLY A 188 -6.65 8.98 -12.49
N ALA A 189 -6.08 7.89 -13.00
CA ALA A 189 -4.76 7.40 -12.60
C ALA A 189 -3.62 8.36 -13.01
N GLN A 190 -3.75 9.08 -14.12
CA GLN A 190 -2.74 10.05 -14.59
C GLN A 190 -2.76 11.37 -13.82
N VAL A 191 -3.92 11.77 -13.30
CA VAL A 191 -4.09 13.01 -12.53
C VAL A 191 -3.57 12.87 -11.10
N MET A 192 -3.57 11.65 -10.55
CA MET A 192 -3.10 11.34 -9.19
C MET A 192 -1.59 11.10 -9.14
#